data_d831f1116fab07e6177565706851e9b5
#
_entry.id   d831f1116fab07e6177565706851e9b5
#
_cell.length_a   1.000
_cell.length_b   1.000
_cell.length_c   1.000
_cell.angle_alpha   90.00
_cell.angle_beta   90.00
_cell.angle_gamma   90.00
#
_symmetry.space_group_name_H-M   'P 1'
#
loop_
_entity.id
_entity.type
_entity.pdbx_description
1 polymer ?
#
loop_
_entity_poly.entity_id
_entity_poly.type
_entity_poly.pdbx_seq_one_letter_code
_entity_poly.pdbx_strand_id
1 'polypeptide(L)'
;MRLHLQSAVALLLLSQVALQSQPVAAPTNTMMLVRPADTGAAMVNPGMGWTMHFYSNVPENYGSKLDPADTVDDFPGLSTVYLRVPWAFIEPEEGRFNWALLDTPAQRWIAKGRRVAFRLTCSENWIPYATPEWVKKAGAKGHFYVFGKGRSEEGTLWDPDFADPVFLEKFDHFLAAMAARYDGNPNVAFVDVGSYGLWGEGHTFMSSQVPESESLEIVKKHIDLHVKHFKNTLLCISDDVVGHDKPGLHFPETDYALSKGVSVRDDSIMVQPPPRSWYHAGMAEAFWPRLPVILEHEHFGSSKIRQAWGDGSLLLKAVEDYHASYLSIHWWPRELLSENRALIDRINLRMGYRLQLREFECPSTVPIGKPFRVRSVWANAGVAPFHAGGYVTLTLKDAQGGIVSVLVDEEFDLKDLKVGPVGTIPVRGKTAEFVVGRVAPTTRPGDCGLFISVGARDGTPRIMLPLADDDGQHRYRLGTVHLVRD
;
A
#
# COMPACT_ATOMS: atom_id res chain seq x y z
N MET A 1 -14.13 -120.94 -11.40
CA MET A 1 -14.98 -119.82 -11.78
C MET A 1 -14.65 -118.65 -10.91
N ARG A 2 -13.75 -117.83 -11.33
CA ARG A 2 -13.37 -116.63 -10.61
C ARG A 2 -13.22 -115.49 -11.63
N LEU A 3 -14.06 -114.43 -11.48
CA LEU A 3 -13.97 -113.17 -12.24
C LEU A 3 -12.86 -112.26 -11.65
N HIS A 4 -12.01 -111.76 -12.49
CA HIS A 4 -11.09 -110.68 -12.14
C HIS A 4 -11.65 -109.35 -12.61
N LEU A 5 -11.87 -108.42 -11.67
CA LEU A 5 -12.11 -107.01 -11.90
C LEU A 5 -10.76 -106.29 -12.00
N GLN A 6 -10.51 -105.66 -13.11
CA GLN A 6 -9.40 -104.69 -13.24
C GLN A 6 -9.92 -103.29 -13.02
N SER A 7 -9.39 -102.60 -12.02
CA SER A 7 -9.67 -101.17 -11.74
C SER A 7 -8.72 -100.29 -12.55
N ALA A 8 -9.25 -99.41 -13.36
CA ALA A 8 -8.50 -98.36 -14.03
C ALA A 8 -8.45 -97.09 -13.13
N VAL A 9 -7.24 -96.65 -12.75
CA VAL A 9 -6.99 -95.38 -12.03
C VAL A 9 -6.76 -94.34 -13.09
N ALA A 10 -7.63 -93.32 -13.17
CA ALA A 10 -7.44 -92.14 -13.99
C ALA A 10 -6.72 -91.09 -13.19
N LEU A 11 -5.50 -90.70 -13.60
CA LEU A 11 -4.73 -89.59 -13.01
C LEU A 11 -5.24 -88.22 -13.58
N LEU A 12 -5.93 -87.42 -12.79
CA LEU A 12 -6.23 -86.02 -13.13
C LEU A 12 -5.00 -85.11 -12.82
N LEU A 13 -4.33 -84.62 -13.84
CA LEU A 13 -3.34 -83.54 -13.77
C LEU A 13 -4.05 -82.23 -13.65
N LEU A 14 -4.08 -81.62 -12.44
CA LEU A 14 -4.48 -80.28 -12.19
C LEU A 14 -3.32 -79.37 -12.58
N SER A 15 -3.39 -78.67 -13.72
CA SER A 15 -2.52 -77.57 -14.10
C SER A 15 -2.89 -76.31 -13.29
N GLN A 16 -2.09 -75.96 -12.28
CA GLN A 16 -2.15 -74.62 -11.61
C GLN A 16 -1.65 -73.58 -12.58
N VAL A 17 -2.56 -72.78 -13.14
CA VAL A 17 -2.20 -71.52 -13.79
C VAL A 17 -1.95 -70.49 -12.69
N ALA A 18 -0.69 -70.22 -12.43
CA ALA A 18 -0.28 -69.13 -11.61
C ALA A 18 -0.60 -67.79 -12.33
N LEU A 19 -1.69 -67.10 -11.93
CA LEU A 19 -1.90 -65.73 -12.29
C LEU A 19 -0.77 -64.91 -11.67
N GLN A 20 0.24 -64.56 -12.47
CA GLN A 20 1.16 -63.48 -12.13
C GLN A 20 0.37 -62.16 -12.17
N SER A 21 0.00 -61.65 -10.99
CA SER A 21 -0.42 -60.25 -10.86
C SER A 21 0.76 -59.37 -11.27
N GLN A 22 0.66 -58.77 -12.43
CA GLN A 22 1.60 -57.70 -12.79
C GLN A 22 1.54 -56.61 -11.68
N PRO A 23 2.69 -56.12 -11.19
CA PRO A 23 2.67 -55.01 -10.28
C PRO A 23 2.04 -53.83 -11.00
N VAL A 24 0.91 -53.33 -10.49
CA VAL A 24 0.31 -52.08 -10.90
C VAL A 24 1.42 -51.05 -10.62
N ALA A 25 1.98 -50.46 -11.67
CA ALA A 25 2.97 -49.44 -11.54
C ALA A 25 2.36 -48.34 -10.64
N ALA A 26 3.04 -48.03 -9.54
CA ALA A 26 2.62 -46.93 -8.68
C ALA A 26 2.46 -45.69 -9.57
N PRO A 27 1.36 -44.94 -9.45
CA PRO A 27 1.12 -43.77 -10.28
C PRO A 27 2.36 -42.88 -10.14
N THR A 28 3.06 -42.68 -11.25
CA THR A 28 4.15 -41.70 -11.29
C THR A 28 3.53 -40.37 -10.97
N ASN A 29 3.82 -39.85 -9.76
CA ASN A 29 3.27 -38.57 -9.27
C ASN A 29 3.82 -37.46 -10.18
N THR A 30 3.08 -37.14 -11.25
CA THR A 30 3.44 -36.15 -12.23
C THR A 30 3.38 -34.78 -11.55
N MET A 31 4.46 -33.99 -11.64
CA MET A 31 4.47 -32.62 -11.15
C MET A 31 3.78 -31.69 -12.16
N MET A 32 2.82 -30.91 -11.67
CA MET A 32 2.26 -29.78 -12.40
C MET A 32 3.23 -28.61 -12.26
N LEU A 33 3.68 -28.07 -13.39
CA LEU A 33 4.55 -26.90 -13.46
C LEU A 33 3.78 -25.74 -14.12
N VAL A 34 3.68 -24.60 -13.43
CA VAL A 34 3.00 -23.41 -13.91
C VAL A 34 3.99 -22.23 -13.89
N ARG A 35 4.05 -21.48 -14.98
CA ARG A 35 4.79 -20.24 -15.13
C ARG A 35 3.84 -19.14 -15.61
N PRO A 36 3.10 -18.51 -14.69
CA PRO A 36 2.10 -17.54 -15.08
C PRO A 36 2.77 -16.26 -15.62
N ALA A 37 2.12 -15.65 -16.60
CA ALA A 37 2.52 -14.32 -17.09
C ALA A 37 1.96 -13.24 -16.17
N ASP A 38 2.73 -12.15 -16.00
CA ASP A 38 2.24 -10.90 -15.43
C ASP A 38 1.25 -10.25 -16.42
N THR A 39 0.04 -9.93 -15.96
CA THR A 39 -1.02 -9.36 -16.80
C THR A 39 -0.76 -7.92 -17.22
N GLY A 40 0.20 -7.22 -16.61
CA GLY A 40 0.43 -5.80 -16.82
C GLY A 40 -0.62 -4.88 -16.18
N ALA A 41 -1.64 -5.42 -15.51
CA ALA A 41 -2.67 -4.63 -14.87
C ALA A 41 -2.12 -3.73 -13.74
N ALA A 42 -2.70 -2.55 -13.59
CA ALA A 42 -2.44 -1.69 -12.45
C ALA A 42 -2.97 -2.36 -11.16
N MET A 43 -2.17 -2.33 -10.10
CA MET A 43 -2.53 -2.93 -8.81
C MET A 43 -3.14 -1.89 -7.87
N VAL A 44 -4.23 -2.26 -7.19
CA VAL A 44 -4.81 -1.47 -6.09
C VAL A 44 -4.65 -2.28 -4.81
N ASN A 45 -3.54 -2.05 -4.12
CA ASN A 45 -3.14 -2.80 -2.95
C ASN A 45 -2.95 -1.91 -1.72
N PRO A 46 -3.04 -2.45 -0.49
CA PRO A 46 -2.68 -1.72 0.71
C PRO A 46 -1.23 -1.24 0.69
N GLY A 47 -1.00 0.00 1.12
CA GLY A 47 0.36 0.53 1.28
C GLY A 47 1.01 1.02 0.00
N MET A 48 0.26 1.19 -1.10
CA MET A 48 0.80 1.66 -2.38
C MET A 48 -0.27 2.26 -3.31
N GLY A 49 0.17 2.96 -4.34
CA GLY A 49 -0.64 3.36 -5.47
C GLY A 49 -0.80 4.88 -5.61
N TRP A 50 -1.61 5.29 -6.58
CA TRP A 50 -1.90 6.70 -6.79
C TRP A 50 -2.76 7.26 -5.66
N THR A 51 -2.43 8.48 -5.23
CA THR A 51 -3.10 9.22 -4.16
C THR A 51 -3.67 10.50 -4.73
N MET A 52 -4.99 10.58 -4.87
CA MET A 52 -5.64 11.75 -5.40
C MET A 52 -5.89 12.79 -4.30
N HIS A 53 -5.36 13.98 -4.47
CA HIS A 53 -5.64 15.12 -3.60
C HIS A 53 -7.05 15.66 -3.88
N PHE A 54 -7.91 15.52 -2.90
CA PHE A 54 -9.33 15.84 -3.00
C PHE A 54 -9.73 16.84 -1.91
N TYR A 55 -10.00 18.07 -2.31
CA TYR A 55 -10.31 19.17 -1.38
C TYR A 55 -11.78 19.60 -1.42
N SER A 56 -12.62 18.91 -2.15
CA SER A 56 -13.92 19.39 -2.61
C SER A 56 -15.00 19.57 -1.56
N ASN A 57 -14.73 19.26 -0.29
CA ASN A 57 -15.70 19.50 0.79
C ASN A 57 -15.65 20.92 1.37
N VAL A 58 -14.70 21.71 0.95
CA VAL A 58 -14.51 23.09 1.39
C VAL A 58 -14.61 23.97 0.15
N PRO A 59 -15.72 24.74 -0.04
CA PRO A 59 -15.97 25.49 -1.27
C PRO A 59 -14.86 26.48 -1.62
N GLU A 60 -14.26 27.08 -0.62
CA GLU A 60 -13.18 28.07 -0.76
C GLU A 60 -11.83 27.43 -1.09
N ASN A 61 -11.71 26.13 -0.90
CA ASN A 61 -10.50 25.42 -1.24
C ASN A 61 -10.41 25.16 -2.75
N TYR A 62 -9.22 25.07 -3.29
CA TYR A 62 -8.98 24.96 -4.72
C TYR A 62 -9.39 23.62 -5.35
N GLY A 63 -9.95 22.72 -4.60
CA GLY A 63 -10.52 21.48 -5.13
C GLY A 63 -9.63 20.75 -6.14
N SER A 64 -10.06 19.60 -6.57
CA SER A 64 -9.31 18.71 -7.47
C SER A 64 -9.50 19.01 -8.97
N LYS A 65 -10.11 20.13 -9.36
CA LYS A 65 -10.54 20.39 -10.74
C LYS A 65 -11.36 19.25 -11.34
N LEU A 66 -12.20 18.65 -10.52
CA LEU A 66 -13.13 17.61 -10.91
C LEU A 66 -14.56 18.10 -10.79
N ASP A 67 -15.43 17.58 -11.65
CA ASP A 67 -16.86 17.60 -11.38
C ASP A 67 -17.14 16.85 -10.06
N PRO A 68 -17.97 17.36 -9.15
CA PRO A 68 -18.28 16.68 -7.87
C PRO A 68 -18.84 15.27 -8.03
N ALA A 69 -19.42 14.94 -9.18
CA ALA A 69 -19.91 13.60 -9.48
C ALA A 69 -18.84 12.66 -10.06
N ASP A 70 -17.69 13.20 -10.48
CA ASP A 70 -16.59 12.41 -11.04
C ASP A 70 -15.78 11.74 -9.94
N THR A 71 -15.78 10.43 -9.91
CA THR A 71 -15.05 9.61 -8.93
C THR A 71 -13.74 9.04 -9.46
N VAL A 72 -13.36 9.42 -10.68
CA VAL A 72 -12.07 9.00 -11.30
C VAL A 72 -11.83 7.49 -11.21
N ASP A 73 -12.88 6.68 -11.23
CA ASP A 73 -12.82 5.22 -11.07
C ASP A 73 -11.97 4.55 -12.16
N ASP A 74 -11.84 5.19 -13.29
CA ASP A 74 -11.07 4.76 -14.46
C ASP A 74 -9.58 5.15 -14.39
N PHE A 75 -9.15 5.87 -13.34
CA PHE A 75 -7.73 6.17 -13.17
C PHE A 75 -7.00 4.91 -12.68
N PRO A 76 -6.11 4.31 -13.52
CA PRO A 76 -5.53 3.02 -13.21
C PRO A 76 -4.56 3.10 -12.02
N GLY A 77 -4.79 2.26 -11.01
CA GLY A 77 -3.96 2.21 -9.80
C GLY A 77 -4.32 3.27 -8.74
N LEU A 78 -5.42 4.03 -8.91
CA LEU A 78 -5.93 4.90 -7.85
C LEU A 78 -6.30 4.07 -6.62
N SER A 79 -5.56 4.25 -5.53
CA SER A 79 -5.73 3.50 -4.29
C SER A 79 -6.21 4.35 -3.12
N THR A 80 -5.85 5.62 -3.10
CA THR A 80 -6.03 6.49 -1.94
C THR A 80 -6.54 7.86 -2.36
N VAL A 81 -7.36 8.47 -1.52
CA VAL A 81 -7.80 9.86 -1.65
C VAL A 81 -7.31 10.63 -0.44
N TYR A 82 -6.69 11.77 -0.68
CA TYR A 82 -6.03 12.59 0.31
C TYR A 82 -6.88 13.82 0.63
N LEU A 83 -7.40 13.87 1.85
CA LEU A 83 -8.26 14.94 2.33
C LEU A 83 -7.43 15.93 3.14
N ARG A 84 -7.21 17.10 2.57
CA ARG A 84 -6.55 18.21 3.26
C ARG A 84 -7.60 19.22 3.69
N VAL A 85 -7.66 19.52 5.00
CA VAL A 85 -8.65 20.43 5.58
C VAL A 85 -8.00 21.24 6.72
N PRO A 86 -8.25 22.56 6.79
CA PRO A 86 -7.83 23.36 7.94
C PRO A 86 -8.49 22.89 9.24
N TRP A 87 -7.75 22.89 10.34
CA TRP A 87 -8.27 22.54 11.67
C TRP A 87 -9.52 23.35 12.02
N ALA A 88 -9.52 24.64 11.72
CA ALA A 88 -10.64 25.54 12.02
C ALA A 88 -11.99 25.07 11.49
N PHE A 89 -12.01 24.31 10.39
CA PHE A 89 -13.26 23.80 9.82
C PHE A 89 -13.75 22.53 10.52
N ILE A 90 -12.82 21.74 11.05
CA ILE A 90 -13.16 20.52 11.76
C ILE A 90 -13.57 20.81 13.21
N GLU A 91 -12.95 21.79 13.86
CA GLU A 91 -13.25 22.19 15.23
C GLU A 91 -13.53 23.70 15.31
N PRO A 92 -14.69 24.15 14.80
CA PRO A 92 -15.04 25.57 14.77
C PRO A 92 -15.22 26.20 16.18
N GLU A 93 -15.56 25.39 17.17
CA GLU A 93 -15.62 25.74 18.60
C GLU A 93 -14.90 24.66 19.41
N GLU A 94 -14.25 25.02 20.51
CA GLU A 94 -13.48 24.07 21.34
C GLU A 94 -14.33 22.84 21.75
N GLY A 95 -13.84 21.64 21.40
CA GLY A 95 -14.52 20.37 21.70
C GLY A 95 -15.74 20.08 20.82
N ARG A 96 -16.06 20.91 19.83
CA ARG A 96 -17.20 20.72 18.93
C ARG A 96 -16.73 20.45 17.51
N PHE A 97 -16.81 19.17 17.11
CA PHE A 97 -16.22 18.68 15.88
C PHE A 97 -17.22 18.54 14.76
N ASN A 98 -16.88 19.03 13.59
CA ASN A 98 -17.58 18.85 12.33
C ASN A 98 -16.94 17.71 11.50
N TRP A 99 -16.97 16.51 12.03
CA TRP A 99 -16.38 15.34 11.36
C TRP A 99 -16.98 15.04 9.99
N ALA A 100 -18.20 15.51 9.71
CA ALA A 100 -18.84 15.30 8.41
C ALA A 100 -18.02 15.84 7.22
N LEU A 101 -17.14 16.83 7.45
CA LEU A 101 -16.22 17.35 6.43
C LEU A 101 -15.16 16.32 5.99
N LEU A 102 -14.82 15.38 6.86
CA LEU A 102 -13.93 14.27 6.55
C LEU A 102 -14.71 12.99 6.23
N ASP A 103 -15.69 12.62 7.07
CA ASP A 103 -16.40 11.35 6.94
C ASP A 103 -17.21 11.24 5.66
N THR A 104 -17.88 12.32 5.25
CA THR A 104 -18.74 12.27 4.07
C THR A 104 -17.95 11.96 2.80
N PRO A 105 -16.87 12.68 2.44
CA PRO A 105 -16.06 12.32 1.30
C PRO A 105 -15.34 10.98 1.51
N ALA A 106 -14.85 10.70 2.73
CA ALA A 106 -14.18 9.43 3.03
C ALA A 106 -15.09 8.25 2.70
N GLN A 107 -16.34 8.25 3.16
CA GLN A 107 -17.28 7.16 2.90
C GLN A 107 -17.63 6.99 1.42
N ARG A 108 -17.70 8.07 0.65
CA ARG A 108 -17.91 7.98 -0.81
C ARG A 108 -16.79 7.21 -1.50
N TRP A 109 -15.55 7.43 -1.10
CA TRP A 109 -14.37 6.79 -1.68
C TRP A 109 -14.15 5.38 -1.14
N ILE A 110 -14.39 5.17 0.15
CA ILE A 110 -14.32 3.84 0.77
C ILE A 110 -15.35 2.89 0.14
N ALA A 111 -16.58 3.35 -0.13
CA ALA A 111 -17.60 2.57 -0.81
C ALA A 111 -17.19 2.13 -2.24
N LYS A 112 -16.19 2.78 -2.82
CA LYS A 112 -15.58 2.43 -4.11
C LYS A 112 -14.26 1.64 -3.98
N GLY A 113 -13.98 1.12 -2.79
CA GLY A 113 -12.78 0.34 -2.52
C GLY A 113 -11.49 1.16 -2.42
N ARG A 114 -11.58 2.50 -2.23
CA ARG A 114 -10.42 3.35 -2.02
C ARG A 114 -10.16 3.53 -0.53
N ARG A 115 -8.92 3.88 -0.18
CA ARG A 115 -8.56 4.33 1.16
C ARG A 115 -8.54 5.85 1.20
N VAL A 116 -8.45 6.39 2.40
CA VAL A 116 -8.29 7.82 2.63
C VAL A 116 -7.00 8.12 3.38
N ALA A 117 -6.46 9.31 3.17
CA ALA A 117 -5.38 9.86 3.96
C ALA A 117 -5.78 11.28 4.40
N PHE A 118 -5.20 11.75 5.50
CA PHE A 118 -5.57 13.06 6.07
C PHE A 118 -4.36 13.96 6.23
N ARG A 119 -4.53 15.23 5.86
CA ARG A 119 -3.64 16.35 6.25
C ARG A 119 -4.49 17.44 6.88
N LEU A 120 -4.37 17.63 8.19
CA LEU A 120 -5.01 18.71 8.91
C LEU A 120 -4.01 19.84 9.03
N THR A 121 -4.37 21.03 8.51
CA THR A 121 -3.45 22.17 8.45
C THR A 121 -3.77 23.21 9.51
N CYS A 122 -2.72 23.83 10.04
CA CYS A 122 -2.80 24.92 11.01
C CYS A 122 -2.42 26.28 10.41
N SER A 123 -1.93 26.29 9.17
CA SER A 123 -1.55 27.49 8.41
C SER A 123 -1.96 27.36 6.95
N GLU A 124 -2.64 28.38 6.41
CA GLU A 124 -3.12 28.45 5.05
C GLU A 124 -3.08 29.88 4.53
N ASN A 125 -2.90 30.06 3.23
CA ASN A 125 -2.81 31.39 2.62
C ASN A 125 -4.12 31.94 2.04
N TRP A 126 -5.23 31.24 2.19
CA TRP A 126 -6.52 31.56 1.58
C TRP A 126 -7.65 31.78 2.59
N ILE A 127 -7.43 31.53 3.88
CA ILE A 127 -8.36 31.81 4.98
C ILE A 127 -7.64 32.54 6.11
N PRO A 128 -8.33 33.45 6.82
CA PRO A 128 -7.72 34.21 7.91
C PRO A 128 -7.16 33.35 9.04
N TYR A 129 -7.86 32.25 9.38
CA TYR A 129 -7.49 31.36 10.48
C TYR A 129 -7.62 29.90 10.02
N ALA A 130 -6.51 29.24 9.73
CA ALA A 130 -6.46 27.79 9.55
C ALA A 130 -6.42 27.06 10.90
N THR A 131 -5.68 27.59 11.87
CA THR A 131 -5.87 27.31 13.30
C THR A 131 -7.13 28.04 13.76
N PRO A 132 -8.05 27.41 14.51
CA PRO A 132 -9.29 28.07 14.94
C PRO A 132 -9.05 29.37 15.69
N GLU A 133 -9.83 30.42 15.40
CA GLU A 133 -9.70 31.73 16.08
C GLU A 133 -9.89 31.62 17.59
N TRP A 134 -10.68 30.65 18.07
CA TRP A 134 -10.88 30.41 19.49
C TRP A 134 -9.57 30.01 20.21
N VAL A 135 -8.62 29.37 19.51
CA VAL A 135 -7.27 29.04 20.04
C VAL A 135 -6.51 30.33 20.38
N LYS A 136 -6.53 31.31 19.46
CA LYS A 136 -5.97 32.63 19.72
C LYS A 136 -6.67 33.34 20.89
N LYS A 137 -8.02 33.25 20.93
CA LYS A 137 -8.83 33.84 22.04
C LYS A 137 -8.57 33.14 23.38
N ALA A 138 -8.17 31.86 23.37
CA ALA A 138 -7.74 31.13 24.56
C ALA A 138 -6.34 31.56 25.07
N GLY A 139 -5.64 32.43 24.34
CA GLY A 139 -4.35 33.01 24.76
C GLY A 139 -3.14 32.51 24.00
N ALA A 140 -3.33 31.68 22.96
CA ALA A 140 -2.20 31.27 22.11
C ALA A 140 -1.56 32.48 21.42
N LYS A 141 -0.24 32.55 21.48
CA LYS A 141 0.54 33.53 20.75
C LYS A 141 0.62 33.16 19.25
N GLY A 142 0.86 34.18 18.44
CA GLY A 142 1.00 34.01 17.00
C GLY A 142 1.19 35.32 16.28
N HIS A 143 1.26 35.28 14.97
CA HIS A 143 1.60 36.41 14.13
C HIS A 143 0.60 36.57 12.99
N PHE A 144 0.20 37.80 12.74
CA PHE A 144 -0.41 38.15 11.47
C PHE A 144 0.65 38.23 10.37
N TYR A 145 0.31 37.88 9.16
CA TYR A 145 1.21 37.94 8.02
C TYR A 145 0.49 38.27 6.72
N VAL A 146 1.28 38.74 5.75
CA VAL A 146 0.88 38.85 4.35
C VAL A 146 1.62 37.76 3.56
N PHE A 147 0.88 36.90 2.87
CA PHE A 147 1.46 35.79 2.12
C PHE A 147 2.56 36.28 1.15
N GLY A 148 3.72 35.62 1.21
CA GLY A 148 4.90 35.95 0.43
C GLY A 148 5.71 37.16 0.93
N LYS A 149 5.21 37.92 1.93
CA LYS A 149 5.93 39.05 2.54
C LYS A 149 6.35 38.81 4.00
N GLY A 150 5.74 37.79 4.64
CA GLY A 150 6.02 37.45 6.03
C GLY A 150 5.19 38.23 7.05
N ARG A 151 5.68 38.26 8.31
CA ARG A 151 4.99 38.91 9.44
C ARG A 151 4.65 40.36 9.17
N SER A 152 3.41 40.76 9.47
CA SER A 152 2.92 42.12 9.25
C SER A 152 1.71 42.38 10.15
N GLU A 153 1.70 43.55 10.82
CA GLU A 153 0.53 43.99 11.59
C GLU A 153 -0.69 44.28 10.69
N GLU A 154 -0.45 44.59 9.43
CA GLU A 154 -1.50 44.79 8.41
C GLU A 154 -1.96 43.44 7.77
N GLY A 155 -1.37 42.33 8.17
CA GLY A 155 -1.72 40.99 7.67
C GLY A 155 -3.13 40.59 8.07
N THR A 156 -3.79 39.85 7.17
CA THR A 156 -5.13 39.31 7.43
C THR A 156 -5.13 37.81 7.67
N LEU A 157 -3.99 37.15 7.50
CA LEU A 157 -3.76 35.73 7.74
C LEU A 157 -3.03 35.57 9.08
N TRP A 158 -3.41 34.59 9.88
CA TRP A 158 -2.82 34.38 11.20
C TRP A 158 -2.22 32.99 11.33
N ASP A 159 -0.93 32.93 11.69
CA ASP A 159 -0.25 31.72 12.12
C ASP A 159 -0.07 31.71 13.64
N PRO A 160 -0.25 30.56 14.31
CA PRO A 160 0.18 30.43 15.69
C PRO A 160 1.70 30.52 15.78
N ASP A 161 2.22 30.90 16.95
CA ASP A 161 3.56 30.48 17.32
C ASP A 161 3.48 28.94 17.51
N PHE A 162 4.08 28.22 16.58
CA PHE A 162 4.00 26.76 16.54
C PHE A 162 4.63 26.04 17.74
N ALA A 163 5.37 26.78 18.59
CA ALA A 163 5.90 26.29 19.85
C ALA A 163 5.09 26.76 21.08
N ASP A 164 4.08 27.63 20.88
CA ASP A 164 3.29 28.19 21.98
C ASP A 164 2.59 27.07 22.79
N PRO A 165 2.72 27.06 24.13
CA PRO A 165 2.17 25.97 24.94
C PRO A 165 0.63 25.91 24.93
N VAL A 166 -0.08 27.04 24.75
CA VAL A 166 -1.54 27.04 24.64
C VAL A 166 -1.97 26.43 23.30
N PHE A 167 -1.31 26.83 22.20
CA PHE A 167 -1.56 26.21 20.89
C PHE A 167 -1.31 24.70 20.94
N LEU A 168 -0.16 24.27 21.46
CA LEU A 168 0.20 22.84 21.52
C LEU A 168 -0.77 22.05 22.41
N GLU A 169 -1.23 22.61 23.55
CA GLU A 169 -2.23 21.97 24.40
C GLU A 169 -3.57 21.76 23.66
N LYS A 170 -4.07 22.81 23.00
CA LYS A 170 -5.33 22.71 22.25
C LYS A 170 -5.24 21.76 21.07
N PHE A 171 -4.10 21.78 20.38
CA PHE A 171 -3.84 20.86 19.27
C PHE A 171 -3.68 19.39 19.75
N ASP A 172 -3.07 19.17 20.92
CA ASP A 172 -3.00 17.84 21.56
C ASP A 172 -4.40 17.26 21.80
N HIS A 173 -5.34 18.05 22.30
CA HIS A 173 -6.73 17.64 22.51
C HIS A 173 -7.44 17.31 21.19
N PHE A 174 -7.19 18.13 20.15
CA PHE A 174 -7.72 17.88 18.83
C PHE A 174 -7.19 16.54 18.24
N LEU A 175 -5.88 16.30 18.32
CA LEU A 175 -5.27 15.06 17.84
C LEU A 175 -5.77 13.83 18.62
N ALA A 176 -6.01 13.97 19.93
CA ALA A 176 -6.61 12.89 20.71
C ALA A 176 -8.00 12.51 20.19
N ALA A 177 -8.84 13.50 19.90
CA ALA A 177 -10.17 13.27 19.34
C ALA A 177 -10.11 12.66 17.92
N MET A 178 -9.20 13.14 17.09
CA MET A 178 -8.98 12.62 15.75
C MET A 178 -8.49 11.17 15.76
N ALA A 179 -7.51 10.85 16.61
CA ALA A 179 -6.98 9.50 16.73
C ALA A 179 -8.00 8.52 17.29
N ALA A 180 -8.79 8.93 18.30
CA ALA A 180 -9.88 8.10 18.82
C ALA A 180 -10.89 7.69 17.72
N ARG A 181 -10.97 8.47 16.62
CA ARG A 181 -11.85 8.21 15.49
C ARG A 181 -11.19 7.41 14.39
N TYR A 182 -9.93 7.65 14.08
CA TYR A 182 -9.29 7.18 12.85
C TYR A 182 -8.06 6.30 13.05
N ASP A 183 -7.42 6.27 14.23
CA ASP A 183 -6.22 5.46 14.41
C ASP A 183 -6.52 3.97 14.30
N GLY A 184 -5.74 3.27 13.49
CA GLY A 184 -5.92 1.84 13.22
C GLY A 184 -7.11 1.49 12.32
N ASN A 185 -7.83 2.48 11.78
CA ASN A 185 -8.88 2.21 10.81
C ASN A 185 -8.26 1.66 9.50
N PRO A 186 -8.63 0.44 9.04
CA PRO A 186 -8.04 -0.17 7.86
C PRO A 186 -8.28 0.62 6.56
N ASN A 187 -9.25 1.52 6.55
CA ASN A 187 -9.53 2.40 5.42
C ASN A 187 -8.72 3.70 5.44
N VAL A 188 -7.96 3.98 6.51
CA VAL A 188 -7.03 5.11 6.57
C VAL A 188 -5.65 4.62 6.20
N ALA A 189 -5.09 5.18 5.13
CA ALA A 189 -3.78 4.79 4.60
C ALA A 189 -2.64 5.41 5.41
N PHE A 190 -2.73 6.72 5.66
CA PHE A 190 -1.75 7.48 6.45
C PHE A 190 -2.35 8.80 6.93
N VAL A 191 -1.68 9.42 7.90
CA VAL A 191 -1.95 10.78 8.38
C VAL A 191 -0.67 11.60 8.26
N ASP A 192 -0.78 12.79 7.67
CA ASP A 192 0.34 13.71 7.52
C ASP A 192 0.51 14.58 8.77
N VAL A 193 1.74 14.81 9.19
CA VAL A 193 2.11 15.76 10.24
C VAL A 193 2.01 17.17 9.67
N GLY A 194 0.77 17.58 9.34
CA GLY A 194 0.44 18.82 8.65
C GLY A 194 0.24 20.03 9.55
N SER A 195 0.63 19.97 10.80
CA SER A 195 0.36 21.03 11.78
C SER A 195 1.43 22.12 11.86
N TYR A 196 2.59 21.94 11.25
CA TYR A 196 3.67 22.90 11.21
C TYR A 196 3.86 23.47 9.81
N GLY A 197 3.91 24.80 9.76
CA GLY A 197 4.18 25.54 8.55
C GLY A 197 2.99 25.70 7.60
N LEU A 198 3.21 26.50 6.58
CA LEU A 198 2.21 26.84 5.57
C LEU A 198 1.78 25.57 4.82
N TRP A 199 0.47 25.41 4.63
CA TRP A 199 -0.15 24.24 3.99
C TRP A 199 0.12 22.88 4.67
N GLY A 200 0.77 22.89 5.85
CA GLY A 200 1.24 21.68 6.50
C GLY A 200 2.47 21.07 5.83
N GLU A 201 3.27 21.88 5.15
CA GLU A 201 4.44 21.45 4.39
C GLU A 201 5.77 21.74 5.11
N GLY A 202 5.71 22.18 6.36
CA GLY A 202 6.91 22.29 7.20
C GLY A 202 7.74 23.54 7.01
N HIS A 203 7.30 24.50 6.21
CA HIS A 203 8.01 25.75 5.98
C HIS A 203 7.19 26.98 6.36
N THR A 204 7.87 28.06 6.75
CA THR A 204 7.24 29.31 7.23
C THR A 204 7.77 30.57 6.54
N PHE A 205 8.65 30.43 5.54
CA PHE A 205 9.34 31.58 4.94
C PHE A 205 8.39 32.57 4.24
N MET A 206 7.24 32.11 3.74
CA MET A 206 6.20 32.95 3.13
C MET A 206 5.12 33.43 4.12
N SER A 207 5.17 33.00 5.38
CA SER A 207 4.17 33.30 6.41
C SER A 207 4.82 33.86 7.69
N SER A 208 4.81 33.09 8.77
CA SER A 208 5.27 33.52 10.10
C SER A 208 6.79 33.65 10.26
N GLN A 209 7.58 33.19 9.29
CA GLN A 209 9.05 33.33 9.26
C GLN A 209 9.72 32.87 10.56
N VAL A 210 9.43 31.65 10.97
CA VAL A 210 10.11 31.01 12.11
C VAL A 210 11.61 30.92 11.82
N PRO A 211 12.48 31.32 12.75
CA PRO A 211 13.93 31.21 12.58
C PRO A 211 14.35 29.74 12.34
N GLU A 212 15.26 29.52 11.40
CA GLU A 212 15.77 28.17 11.10
C GLU A 212 16.39 27.51 12.35
N SER A 213 17.01 28.28 13.23
CA SER A 213 17.58 27.80 14.51
C SER A 213 16.53 27.22 15.47
N GLU A 214 15.26 27.53 15.31
CA GLU A 214 14.16 27.09 16.17
C GLU A 214 13.36 25.94 15.52
N SER A 215 13.43 25.80 14.18
CA SER A 215 12.56 24.91 13.41
C SER A 215 12.65 23.44 13.85
N LEU A 216 13.87 22.94 14.10
CA LEU A 216 14.09 21.55 14.50
C LEU A 216 13.33 21.17 15.79
N GLU A 217 13.43 22.02 16.84
CA GLU A 217 12.77 21.73 18.12
C GLU A 217 11.25 21.87 18.02
N ILE A 218 10.76 22.73 17.12
CA ILE A 218 9.34 22.87 16.83
C ILE A 218 8.85 21.63 16.09
N VAL A 219 9.51 21.22 15.02
CA VAL A 219 9.18 20.03 14.22
C VAL A 219 9.10 18.78 15.12
N LYS A 220 10.06 18.60 16.02
CA LYS A 220 10.06 17.49 16.99
C LYS A 220 8.79 17.46 17.85
N LYS A 221 8.34 18.62 18.35
CA LYS A 221 7.11 18.72 19.15
C LYS A 221 5.89 18.28 18.35
N HIS A 222 5.79 18.72 17.09
CA HIS A 222 4.67 18.35 16.23
C HIS A 222 4.68 16.85 15.87
N ILE A 223 5.85 16.28 15.59
CA ILE A 223 6.02 14.84 15.40
C ILE A 223 5.57 14.08 16.65
N ASP A 224 6.08 14.47 17.83
CA ASP A 224 5.78 13.80 19.10
C ASP A 224 4.29 13.84 19.44
N LEU A 225 3.59 14.95 19.15
CA LEU A 225 2.14 15.05 19.33
C LEU A 225 1.37 14.06 18.46
N HIS A 226 1.71 13.94 17.18
CA HIS A 226 1.08 12.98 16.29
C HIS A 226 1.38 11.54 16.73
N VAL A 227 2.63 11.22 17.00
CA VAL A 227 3.07 9.90 17.48
C VAL A 227 2.46 9.54 18.85
N LYS A 228 2.19 10.53 19.70
CA LYS A 228 1.50 10.32 20.98
C LYS A 228 0.12 9.71 20.78
N HIS A 229 -0.62 10.11 19.77
CA HIS A 229 -2.00 9.72 19.56
C HIS A 229 -2.20 8.64 18.48
N PHE A 230 -1.48 8.70 17.38
CA PHE A 230 -1.56 7.72 16.30
C PHE A 230 -0.53 6.61 16.52
N LYS A 231 -1.00 5.41 16.91
CA LYS A 231 -0.16 4.24 17.23
C LYS A 231 -0.17 3.17 16.14
N ASN A 232 -1.24 3.12 15.36
CA ASN A 232 -1.52 2.03 14.42
C ASN A 232 -1.60 2.51 12.97
N THR A 233 -1.77 3.80 12.74
CA THR A 233 -1.85 4.41 11.41
C THR A 233 -0.49 4.96 11.02
N LEU A 234 -0.05 4.72 9.78
CA LEU A 234 1.18 5.31 9.24
C LEU A 234 1.12 6.85 9.33
N LEU A 235 2.18 7.44 9.83
CA LEU A 235 2.39 8.89 9.79
C LEU A 235 3.43 9.23 8.73
N CYS A 236 3.30 10.40 8.12
CA CYS A 236 4.32 10.98 7.24
C CYS A 236 4.52 12.47 7.53
N ILE A 237 5.65 13.02 7.11
CA ILE A 237 5.98 14.44 7.20
C ILE A 237 6.56 14.91 5.88
N SER A 238 6.31 16.17 5.52
CA SER A 238 6.92 16.80 4.34
C SER A 238 8.44 16.89 4.48
N ASP A 239 9.16 16.67 3.38
CA ASP A 239 10.60 16.89 3.29
C ASP A 239 10.98 18.39 3.34
N ASP A 240 10.06 19.28 3.04
CA ASP A 240 10.24 20.73 3.12
C ASP A 240 10.63 21.25 4.52
N VAL A 241 10.47 20.42 5.56
CA VAL A 241 10.97 20.73 6.91
C VAL A 241 12.49 20.92 6.96
N VAL A 242 13.24 20.39 5.97
CA VAL A 242 14.70 20.57 5.88
C VAL A 242 15.10 21.75 4.99
N GLY A 243 14.13 22.38 4.31
CA GLY A 243 14.37 23.44 3.32
C GLY A 243 14.74 22.89 1.93
N HIS A 244 14.60 23.73 0.91
CA HIS A 244 14.82 23.38 -0.48
C HIS A 244 16.31 23.29 -0.83
N ASP A 245 16.60 22.57 -1.92
CA ASP A 245 17.93 22.48 -2.56
C ASP A 245 19.07 21.98 -1.62
N LYS A 246 18.74 21.25 -0.55
CA LYS A 246 19.74 20.66 0.34
C LYS A 246 20.04 19.21 -0.10
N PRO A 247 21.19 18.93 -0.74
CA PRO A 247 21.57 17.55 -1.04
C PRO A 247 21.95 16.81 0.24
N GLY A 248 21.58 15.55 0.34
CA GLY A 248 21.96 14.72 1.47
C GLY A 248 21.08 13.50 1.68
N LEU A 249 21.48 12.70 2.64
CA LEU A 249 20.77 11.50 3.08
C LEU A 249 20.17 11.70 4.47
N HIS A 250 20.86 12.47 5.32
CA HIS A 250 20.53 12.64 6.73
C HIS A 250 20.33 14.10 7.07
N PHE A 251 19.17 14.40 7.63
CA PHE A 251 18.80 15.73 8.13
C PHE A 251 18.19 15.56 9.52
N PRO A 252 18.49 16.42 10.48
CA PRO A 252 18.05 16.25 11.87
C PRO A 252 16.52 16.07 12.01
N GLU A 253 15.74 16.81 11.23
CA GLU A 253 14.26 16.81 11.26
C GLU A 253 13.69 15.45 10.78
N THR A 254 14.14 15.00 9.61
CA THR A 254 13.64 13.78 9.00
C THR A 254 14.26 12.53 9.63
N ASP A 255 15.49 12.59 10.12
CA ASP A 255 16.09 11.51 10.93
C ASP A 255 15.32 11.33 12.24
N TYR A 256 14.87 12.43 12.86
CA TYR A 256 14.01 12.34 14.04
C TYR A 256 12.67 11.70 13.69
N ALA A 257 12.02 12.11 12.60
CA ALA A 257 10.78 11.53 12.11
C ALA A 257 10.94 10.01 11.89
N LEU A 258 11.98 9.59 11.17
CA LEU A 258 12.30 8.18 10.94
C LEU A 258 12.51 7.40 12.24
N SER A 259 13.19 8.00 13.23
CA SER A 259 13.40 7.37 14.55
C SER A 259 12.10 7.12 15.30
N LYS A 260 11.05 7.87 14.99
CA LYS A 260 9.70 7.74 15.56
C LYS A 260 8.77 6.87 14.71
N GLY A 261 9.21 6.33 13.58
CA GLY A 261 8.39 5.56 12.65
C GLY A 261 7.48 6.43 11.76
N VAL A 262 7.78 7.72 11.64
CA VAL A 262 7.11 8.66 10.74
C VAL A 262 7.85 8.65 9.41
N SER A 263 7.13 8.41 8.31
CA SER A 263 7.69 8.36 6.97
C SER A 263 7.88 9.74 6.37
N VAL A 264 8.48 9.80 5.19
CA VAL A 264 8.67 11.04 4.43
C VAL A 264 7.65 11.12 3.30
N ARG A 265 7.13 12.32 3.09
CA ARG A 265 6.41 12.74 1.90
C ARG A 265 7.26 13.80 1.21
N ASP A 266 7.84 13.44 0.06
CA ASP A 266 8.52 14.44 -0.78
C ASP A 266 7.45 15.32 -1.42
N ASP A 267 7.66 16.61 -1.34
CA ASP A 267 6.79 17.63 -1.92
C ASP A 267 7.49 18.30 -3.10
N SER A 268 6.72 18.79 -4.05
CA SER A 268 7.24 19.72 -5.05
C SER A 268 8.07 19.14 -6.21
N ILE A 269 8.07 17.84 -6.45
CA ILE A 269 8.67 17.30 -7.67
C ILE A 269 8.04 17.97 -8.90
N MET A 270 8.86 18.44 -9.85
CA MET A 270 8.43 19.15 -11.07
C MET A 270 7.81 20.54 -10.85
N VAL A 271 8.05 21.18 -9.71
CA VAL A 271 7.68 22.59 -9.46
C VAL A 271 8.53 23.53 -10.31
N GLN A 272 9.82 23.27 -10.40
CA GLN A 272 10.77 24.11 -11.11
C GLN A 272 11.31 23.43 -12.36
N PRO A 273 11.51 24.17 -13.46
CA PRO A 273 12.19 23.62 -14.61
C PRO A 273 13.68 23.36 -14.32
N PRO A 274 14.30 22.37 -14.99
CA PRO A 274 15.73 22.15 -14.89
C PRO A 274 16.52 23.45 -15.17
N PRO A 275 17.70 23.68 -14.51
CA PRO A 275 18.40 22.76 -13.62
C PRO A 275 17.93 22.81 -12.16
N ARG A 276 17.00 23.65 -11.80
CA ARG A 276 16.40 23.67 -10.47
C ARG A 276 15.44 22.50 -10.33
N SER A 277 15.71 21.62 -9.41
CA SER A 277 14.77 20.56 -9.02
C SER A 277 14.83 20.43 -7.49
N TRP A 278 13.69 20.51 -6.86
CA TRP A 278 13.55 20.09 -5.48
C TRP A 278 13.41 18.59 -5.51
N TYR A 279 14.47 17.90 -5.09
CA TYR A 279 14.61 16.46 -5.33
C TYR A 279 15.49 15.82 -4.26
N HIS A 280 14.87 15.19 -3.28
CA HIS A 280 15.54 14.63 -2.11
C HIS A 280 15.63 13.10 -2.14
N ALA A 281 15.88 12.49 -3.31
CA ALA A 281 15.97 11.04 -3.44
C ALA A 281 17.00 10.41 -2.49
N GLY A 282 18.10 11.12 -2.20
CA GLY A 282 19.08 10.69 -1.19
C GLY A 282 18.48 10.53 0.20
N MET A 283 17.58 11.45 0.61
CA MET A 283 16.85 11.32 1.88
C MET A 283 15.97 10.07 1.88
N ALA A 284 15.29 9.78 0.77
CA ALA A 284 14.42 8.61 0.65
C ALA A 284 15.14 7.29 0.91
N GLU A 285 16.45 7.20 0.63
CA GLU A 285 17.28 6.02 0.91
C GLU A 285 17.28 5.62 2.39
N ALA A 286 17.09 6.56 3.31
CA ALA A 286 16.97 6.26 4.73
C ALA A 286 15.61 5.65 5.08
N PHE A 287 14.55 5.97 4.31
CA PHE A 287 13.16 5.64 4.63
C PHE A 287 12.66 4.37 3.95
N TRP A 288 12.81 4.26 2.62
CA TRP A 288 12.17 3.20 1.86
C TRP A 288 12.46 1.77 2.32
N PRO A 289 13.63 1.44 2.93
CA PRO A 289 13.83 0.08 3.44
C PRO A 289 12.92 -0.30 4.62
N ARG A 290 12.32 0.68 5.29
CA ARG A 290 11.55 0.51 6.53
C ARG A 290 10.11 0.99 6.44
N LEU A 291 9.85 2.05 5.67
CA LEU A 291 8.57 2.74 5.62
C LEU A 291 8.18 3.08 4.18
N PRO A 292 6.87 3.08 3.85
CA PRO A 292 6.41 3.52 2.53
C PRO A 292 6.74 4.98 2.28
N VAL A 293 7.46 5.30 1.21
CA VAL A 293 7.74 6.67 0.78
C VAL A 293 6.58 7.20 -0.06
N ILE A 294 6.18 8.45 0.17
CA ILE A 294 5.10 9.14 -0.51
C ILE A 294 5.71 10.22 -1.37
N LEU A 295 5.31 10.31 -2.64
CA LEU A 295 5.72 11.39 -3.54
C LEU A 295 4.55 12.30 -3.82
N GLU A 296 4.79 13.60 -3.74
CA GLU A 296 3.89 14.66 -4.17
C GLU A 296 4.56 15.46 -5.30
N HIS A 297 3.97 15.43 -6.48
CA HIS A 297 4.44 16.27 -7.58
C HIS A 297 3.58 17.52 -7.70
N GLU A 298 4.12 18.56 -8.33
CA GLU A 298 3.40 19.79 -8.65
C GLU A 298 2.09 19.49 -9.42
N HIS A 299 1.11 20.32 -9.25
CA HIS A 299 -0.13 20.29 -10.04
C HIS A 299 0.18 20.20 -11.53
N PHE A 300 -0.32 19.20 -12.23
CA PHE A 300 0.00 18.92 -13.63
C PHE A 300 -0.10 20.16 -14.52
N GLY A 301 -1.22 20.88 -14.46
CA GLY A 301 -1.42 22.10 -15.24
C GLY A 301 -0.46 23.22 -14.88
N SER A 302 -0.14 23.39 -13.58
CA SER A 302 0.83 24.39 -13.12
C SER A 302 2.24 24.07 -13.58
N SER A 303 2.65 22.83 -13.47
CA SER A 303 3.95 22.35 -13.95
C SER A 303 4.12 22.56 -15.47
N LYS A 304 3.06 22.32 -16.25
CA LYS A 304 3.04 22.63 -17.70
C LYS A 304 3.23 24.12 -17.97
N ILE A 305 2.50 24.98 -17.27
CA ILE A 305 2.60 26.45 -17.39
C ILE A 305 4.02 26.92 -17.08
N ARG A 306 4.66 26.34 -16.07
CA ARG A 306 6.05 26.65 -15.69
C ARG A 306 7.10 25.99 -16.59
N GLN A 307 6.69 25.17 -17.56
CA GLN A 307 7.59 24.39 -18.44
C GLN A 307 8.44 23.37 -17.65
N ALA A 308 7.98 22.95 -16.47
CA ALA A 308 8.68 21.99 -15.61
C ALA A 308 8.26 20.53 -15.89
N TRP A 309 7.11 20.31 -16.53
CA TRP A 309 6.61 18.96 -16.80
C TRP A 309 7.47 18.19 -17.83
N GLY A 310 7.94 18.88 -18.89
CA GLY A 310 8.64 18.22 -20.00
C GLY A 310 7.78 17.14 -20.66
N ASP A 311 8.31 15.92 -20.73
CA ASP A 311 7.62 14.71 -21.18
C ASP A 311 7.14 13.83 -20.01
N GLY A 312 7.23 14.30 -18.78
CA GLY A 312 6.88 13.57 -17.56
C GLY A 312 7.88 12.48 -17.14
N SER A 313 8.99 12.28 -17.89
CA SER A 313 9.97 11.22 -17.59
C SER A 313 10.61 11.37 -16.21
N LEU A 314 10.77 12.61 -15.71
CA LEU A 314 11.27 12.88 -14.36
C LEU A 314 10.36 12.25 -13.29
N LEU A 315 9.05 12.19 -13.52
CA LEU A 315 8.12 11.57 -12.56
C LEU A 315 8.36 10.07 -12.41
N LEU A 316 8.55 9.37 -13.56
CA LEU A 316 8.91 7.94 -13.51
C LEU A 316 10.29 7.73 -12.86
N LYS A 317 11.24 8.60 -13.19
CA LYS A 317 12.58 8.57 -12.56
C LYS A 317 12.47 8.77 -11.05
N ALA A 318 11.64 9.71 -10.58
CA ALA A 318 11.41 9.93 -9.16
C ALA A 318 10.82 8.68 -8.49
N VAL A 319 9.83 8.02 -9.10
CA VAL A 319 9.28 6.76 -8.58
C VAL A 319 10.37 5.70 -8.38
N GLU A 320 11.31 5.57 -9.34
CA GLU A 320 12.44 4.64 -9.24
C GLU A 320 13.44 5.05 -8.16
N ASP A 321 13.90 6.31 -8.17
CA ASP A 321 14.96 6.79 -7.29
C ASP A 321 14.53 6.86 -5.82
N TYR A 322 13.26 7.19 -5.55
CA TYR A 322 12.71 7.26 -4.20
C TYR A 322 12.18 5.92 -3.69
N HIS A 323 12.18 4.88 -4.50
CA HIS A 323 11.48 3.63 -4.18
C HIS A 323 10.04 3.88 -3.72
N ALA A 324 9.33 4.72 -4.48
CA ALA A 324 8.05 5.28 -4.07
C ALA A 324 6.96 4.23 -3.90
N SER A 325 6.29 4.28 -2.76
CA SER A 325 5.08 3.51 -2.49
C SER A 325 3.84 4.21 -2.98
N TYR A 326 3.76 5.52 -2.82
CA TYR A 326 2.63 6.35 -3.25
C TYR A 326 3.09 7.50 -4.13
N LEU A 327 2.21 7.92 -5.04
CA LEU A 327 2.42 9.07 -5.90
C LEU A 327 1.13 9.89 -5.99
N SER A 328 1.21 11.19 -5.81
CA SER A 328 0.05 12.07 -5.82
C SER A 328 -0.51 12.31 -7.22
N ILE A 329 -1.79 12.62 -7.25
CA ILE A 329 -2.49 13.26 -8.35
C ILE A 329 -3.02 14.58 -7.80
N HIS A 330 -2.47 15.69 -8.29
CA HIS A 330 -2.90 17.03 -7.89
C HIS A 330 -3.75 17.68 -8.97
N TRP A 331 -4.86 18.29 -8.58
CA TRP A 331 -5.78 19.02 -9.46
C TRP A 331 -6.00 18.28 -10.80
N TRP A 332 -6.06 18.66 -11.85
CA TRP A 332 -6.18 18.13 -13.23
C TRP A 332 -6.05 16.58 -13.41
N PRO A 333 -6.77 15.74 -12.64
CA PRO A 333 -6.62 14.27 -12.79
C PRO A 333 -7.06 13.78 -14.16
N ARG A 334 -8.05 14.45 -14.80
CA ARG A 334 -8.53 14.07 -16.13
C ARG A 334 -7.56 14.41 -17.22
N GLU A 335 -6.98 15.60 -17.18
CA GLU A 335 -5.93 16.02 -18.12
C GLU A 335 -4.67 15.19 -17.93
N LEU A 336 -4.25 14.94 -16.69
CA LEU A 336 -3.11 14.06 -16.40
C LEU A 336 -3.33 12.67 -17.02
N LEU A 337 -4.50 12.07 -16.81
CA LEU A 337 -4.83 10.75 -17.33
C LEU A 337 -4.87 10.74 -18.88
N SER A 338 -5.53 11.71 -19.50
CA SER A 338 -5.72 11.73 -20.94
C SER A 338 -4.44 12.03 -21.71
N GLU A 339 -3.60 12.91 -21.18
CA GLU A 339 -2.35 13.32 -21.84
C GLU A 339 -1.17 12.41 -21.54
N ASN A 340 -1.20 11.64 -20.43
CA ASN A 340 -0.05 10.88 -19.94
C ASN A 340 -0.34 9.40 -19.70
N ARG A 341 -1.33 8.81 -20.37
CA ARG A 341 -1.75 7.42 -20.15
C ARG A 341 -0.60 6.43 -20.22
N ALA A 342 0.26 6.52 -21.22
CA ALA A 342 1.39 5.62 -21.37
C ALA A 342 2.43 5.76 -20.24
N LEU A 343 2.63 6.98 -19.72
CA LEU A 343 3.49 7.22 -18.57
C LEU A 343 2.88 6.61 -17.31
N ILE A 344 1.59 6.83 -17.07
CA ILE A 344 0.84 6.27 -15.94
C ILE A 344 0.92 4.74 -15.94
N ASP A 345 0.71 4.10 -17.09
CA ASP A 345 0.80 2.65 -17.22
C ASP A 345 2.22 2.14 -16.89
N ARG A 346 3.28 2.83 -17.32
CA ARG A 346 4.66 2.50 -16.96
C ARG A 346 4.91 2.68 -15.46
N ILE A 347 4.43 3.75 -14.85
CA ILE A 347 4.52 3.99 -13.41
C ILE A 347 3.82 2.88 -12.64
N ASN A 348 2.63 2.44 -13.07
CA ASN A 348 1.88 1.36 -12.43
C ASN A 348 2.60 0.00 -12.43
N LEU A 349 3.54 -0.22 -13.35
CA LEU A 349 4.35 -1.43 -13.35
C LEU A 349 5.48 -1.39 -12.31
N ARG A 350 5.82 -0.19 -11.81
CA ARG A 350 6.99 0.02 -10.95
C ARG A 350 6.65 0.52 -9.55
N MET A 351 5.73 1.46 -9.42
CA MET A 351 5.37 2.09 -8.14
C MET A 351 4.88 1.06 -7.11
N GLY A 352 5.35 1.21 -5.88
CA GLY A 352 5.01 0.31 -4.79
C GLY A 352 5.65 -1.07 -4.95
N TYR A 353 4.97 -2.09 -4.49
CA TYR A 353 5.37 -3.49 -4.66
C TYR A 353 4.53 -4.17 -5.75
N ARG A 354 5.16 -5.10 -6.49
CA ARG A 354 4.50 -5.92 -7.51
C ARG A 354 4.92 -7.37 -7.37
N LEU A 355 4.16 -8.12 -6.59
CA LEU A 355 4.46 -9.52 -6.27
C LEU A 355 4.16 -10.40 -7.47
N GLN A 356 5.18 -10.99 -8.05
CA GLN A 356 5.07 -11.87 -9.21
C GLN A 356 5.38 -13.31 -8.83
N LEU A 357 4.45 -14.21 -9.09
CA LEU A 357 4.71 -15.65 -9.09
C LEU A 357 5.42 -16.00 -10.40
N ARG A 358 6.69 -16.39 -10.32
CA ARG A 358 7.52 -16.73 -11.50
C ARG A 358 7.39 -18.18 -11.90
N GLU A 359 7.25 -19.06 -10.89
CA GLU A 359 7.13 -20.49 -11.10
C GLU A 359 6.40 -21.14 -9.93
N PHE A 360 5.61 -22.13 -10.20
CA PHE A 360 4.92 -22.92 -9.22
C PHE A 360 4.91 -24.40 -9.62
N GLU A 361 5.31 -25.28 -8.69
CA GLU A 361 5.32 -26.73 -8.86
C GLU A 361 4.50 -27.38 -7.75
N CYS A 362 3.60 -28.27 -8.13
CA CYS A 362 2.77 -29.04 -7.22
C CYS A 362 2.54 -30.45 -7.76
N PRO A 363 2.46 -31.51 -6.93
CA PRO A 363 2.02 -32.81 -7.38
C PRO A 363 0.62 -32.73 -8.03
N SER A 364 0.45 -33.34 -9.21
CA SER A 364 -0.88 -33.42 -9.86
C SER A 364 -1.86 -34.28 -9.06
N THR A 365 -1.32 -35.18 -8.21
CA THR A 365 -2.09 -36.03 -7.30
C THR A 365 -1.65 -35.74 -5.87
N VAL A 366 -2.58 -35.27 -5.03
CA VAL A 366 -2.33 -34.87 -3.63
C VAL A 366 -2.96 -35.90 -2.69
N PRO A 367 -2.17 -36.56 -1.81
CA PRO A 367 -2.69 -37.54 -0.87
C PRO A 367 -3.45 -36.88 0.27
N ILE A 368 -4.67 -37.32 0.52
CA ILE A 368 -5.49 -36.87 1.65
C ILE A 368 -4.88 -37.38 2.97
N GLY A 369 -4.70 -36.47 3.92
CA GLY A 369 -4.16 -36.81 5.24
C GLY A 369 -2.66 -37.10 5.30
N LYS A 370 -1.93 -37.01 4.18
CA LYS A 370 -0.49 -37.24 4.13
C LYS A 370 0.28 -35.96 3.76
N PRO A 371 1.57 -35.88 4.11
CA PRO A 371 2.44 -34.78 3.71
C PRO A 371 2.59 -34.68 2.20
N PHE A 372 2.72 -33.48 1.69
CA PHE A 372 3.12 -33.19 0.30
C PHE A 372 3.91 -31.90 0.21
N ARG A 373 4.63 -31.69 -0.88
CA ARG A 373 5.49 -30.55 -1.10
C ARG A 373 5.05 -29.74 -2.31
N VAL A 374 5.15 -28.44 -2.21
CA VAL A 374 5.03 -27.50 -3.32
C VAL A 374 6.25 -26.60 -3.37
N ARG A 375 6.60 -26.15 -4.57
CA ARG A 375 7.69 -25.17 -4.74
C ARG A 375 7.09 -23.95 -5.44
N SER A 376 7.42 -22.75 -4.95
CA SER A 376 7.08 -21.50 -5.60
C SER A 376 8.31 -20.61 -5.73
N VAL A 377 8.37 -19.82 -6.80
CA VAL A 377 9.41 -18.80 -7.04
C VAL A 377 8.73 -17.46 -7.20
N TRP A 378 9.12 -16.53 -6.36
CA TRP A 378 8.54 -15.21 -6.28
C TRP A 378 9.55 -14.11 -6.54
N ALA A 379 9.06 -12.98 -7.01
CA ALA A 379 9.82 -11.75 -7.14
C ALA A 379 8.94 -10.55 -6.75
N ASN A 380 9.59 -9.48 -6.29
CA ASN A 380 8.97 -8.17 -6.22
C ASN A 380 9.50 -7.34 -7.40
N ALA A 381 8.66 -7.10 -8.40
CA ALA A 381 9.00 -6.32 -9.58
C ALA A 381 8.71 -4.82 -9.42
N GLY A 382 8.13 -4.41 -8.28
CA GLY A 382 7.98 -3.01 -7.91
C GLY A 382 9.27 -2.39 -7.38
N VAL A 383 9.23 -1.12 -7.06
CA VAL A 383 10.38 -0.36 -6.54
C VAL A 383 10.43 -0.33 -5.01
N ALA A 384 9.31 -0.56 -4.34
CA ALA A 384 9.22 -0.52 -2.88
C ALA A 384 9.10 -1.92 -2.27
N PRO A 385 9.58 -2.13 -1.03
CA PRO A 385 9.33 -3.36 -0.28
C PRO A 385 7.83 -3.59 0.00
N PHE A 386 7.45 -4.84 0.16
CA PHE A 386 6.13 -5.19 0.66
C PHE A 386 6.09 -5.07 2.20
N HIS A 387 6.03 -3.84 2.72
CA HIS A 387 6.17 -3.53 4.13
C HIS A 387 5.15 -4.25 5.03
N ALA A 388 3.91 -4.37 4.58
CA ALA A 388 2.85 -5.03 5.35
C ALA A 388 3.09 -6.53 5.54
N GLY A 389 3.83 -7.15 4.62
CA GLY A 389 4.02 -8.59 4.60
C GLY A 389 2.76 -9.37 4.22
N GLY A 390 2.93 -10.66 4.05
CA GLY A 390 1.84 -11.58 3.74
C GLY A 390 2.32 -12.96 3.36
N TYR A 391 1.47 -13.94 3.59
CA TYR A 391 1.77 -15.36 3.43
C TYR A 391 1.18 -15.92 2.15
N VAL A 392 1.94 -16.78 1.49
CA VAL A 392 1.46 -17.55 0.35
C VAL A 392 0.45 -18.60 0.82
N THR A 393 -0.71 -18.60 0.20
CA THR A 393 -1.79 -19.52 0.56
C THR A 393 -2.26 -20.30 -0.67
N LEU A 394 -2.39 -21.61 -0.51
CA LEU A 394 -3.07 -22.47 -1.49
C LEU A 394 -4.50 -22.73 -1.04
N THR A 395 -5.44 -22.57 -1.96
CA THR A 395 -6.84 -22.91 -1.72
C THR A 395 -7.27 -23.97 -2.72
N LEU A 396 -7.81 -25.07 -2.22
CA LEU A 396 -8.45 -26.11 -3.05
C LEU A 396 -9.95 -25.84 -3.06
N LYS A 397 -10.55 -25.83 -4.25
CA LYS A 397 -12.00 -25.69 -4.44
C LYS A 397 -12.57 -26.86 -5.22
N ASP A 398 -13.76 -27.32 -4.83
CA ASP A 398 -14.51 -28.32 -5.58
C ASP A 398 -15.10 -27.75 -6.89
N ALA A 399 -15.78 -28.61 -7.65
CA ALA A 399 -16.39 -28.23 -8.92
C ALA A 399 -17.53 -27.19 -8.79
N GLN A 400 -18.08 -27.01 -7.60
CA GLN A 400 -19.10 -26.03 -7.28
C GLN A 400 -18.51 -24.69 -6.76
N GLY A 401 -17.17 -24.60 -6.65
CA GLY A 401 -16.45 -23.44 -6.11
C GLY A 401 -16.36 -23.41 -4.58
N GLY A 402 -16.82 -24.45 -3.91
CA GLY A 402 -16.74 -24.62 -2.46
C GLY A 402 -15.28 -24.80 -2.00
N ILE A 403 -14.87 -24.11 -0.92
CA ILE A 403 -13.52 -24.27 -0.34
C ILE A 403 -13.42 -25.65 0.33
N VAL A 404 -12.50 -26.48 -0.17
CA VAL A 404 -12.20 -27.81 0.34
C VAL A 404 -11.05 -27.77 1.34
N SER A 405 -10.03 -26.96 1.08
CA SER A 405 -8.86 -26.81 1.95
C SER A 405 -8.19 -25.47 1.76
N VAL A 406 -7.63 -24.92 2.84
CA VAL A 406 -6.77 -23.72 2.84
C VAL A 406 -5.45 -24.10 3.51
N LEU A 407 -4.34 -23.91 2.81
CA LEU A 407 -3.00 -24.29 3.25
C LEU A 407 -2.09 -23.08 3.15
N VAL A 408 -1.61 -22.61 4.29
CA VAL A 408 -0.77 -21.41 4.39
C VAL A 408 0.69 -21.81 4.59
N ASP A 409 1.59 -21.24 3.80
CA ASP A 409 3.03 -21.33 4.05
C ASP A 409 3.45 -20.23 5.06
N GLU A 410 3.33 -20.51 6.33
CA GLU A 410 3.64 -19.58 7.42
C GLU A 410 5.15 -19.32 7.62
N GLU A 411 6.00 -20.09 6.95
CA GLU A 411 7.45 -19.91 7.01
C GLU A 411 7.98 -18.95 5.93
N PHE A 412 7.13 -18.51 5.02
CA PHE A 412 7.51 -17.63 3.91
C PHE A 412 6.66 -16.35 3.88
N ASP A 413 7.11 -15.34 4.62
CA ASP A 413 6.55 -13.99 4.52
C ASP A 413 7.15 -13.29 3.29
N LEU A 414 6.28 -12.83 2.38
CA LEU A 414 6.71 -12.15 1.16
C LEU A 414 7.31 -10.74 1.41
N LYS A 415 7.21 -10.19 2.63
CA LYS A 415 7.96 -8.97 3.00
C LYS A 415 9.48 -9.14 2.86
N ASP A 416 9.96 -10.39 2.91
CA ASP A 416 11.38 -10.72 2.78
C ASP A 416 11.88 -10.73 1.33
N LEU A 417 11.00 -10.51 0.33
CA LEU A 417 11.42 -10.35 -1.05
C LEU A 417 12.23 -9.06 -1.20
N LYS A 418 13.39 -9.21 -1.82
CA LYS A 418 14.27 -8.07 -2.05
C LYS A 418 13.78 -7.20 -3.20
N VAL A 419 13.93 -5.91 -3.03
CA VAL A 419 13.90 -4.93 -4.11
C VAL A 419 15.31 -4.85 -4.70
N GLY A 420 15.42 -4.94 -6.01
CA GLY A 420 16.70 -4.80 -6.71
C GLY A 420 16.96 -3.37 -7.16
N PRO A 421 18.21 -3.06 -7.55
CA PRO A 421 18.50 -1.85 -8.31
C PRO A 421 17.64 -1.75 -9.58
N VAL A 422 17.47 -0.54 -10.09
CA VAL A 422 16.73 -0.31 -11.35
C VAL A 422 17.24 -1.25 -12.45
N GLY A 423 16.32 -1.92 -13.13
CA GLY A 423 16.63 -2.90 -14.17
C GLY A 423 16.91 -4.32 -13.68
N THR A 424 16.90 -4.57 -12.37
CA THR A 424 17.06 -5.92 -11.80
C THR A 424 15.86 -6.32 -10.94
N ILE A 425 15.44 -7.58 -11.04
CA ILE A 425 14.33 -8.13 -10.28
C ILE A 425 14.81 -9.42 -9.60
N PRO A 426 15.26 -9.35 -8.34
CA PRO A 426 15.69 -10.53 -7.60
C PRO A 426 14.55 -11.54 -7.42
N VAL A 427 14.85 -12.82 -7.60
CA VAL A 427 13.89 -13.91 -7.41
C VAL A 427 14.25 -14.72 -6.17
N ARG A 428 13.24 -15.26 -5.49
CA ARG A 428 13.40 -16.14 -4.33
C ARG A 428 12.50 -17.36 -4.49
N GLY A 429 13.11 -18.55 -4.50
CA GLY A 429 12.43 -19.83 -4.45
C GLY A 429 12.20 -20.30 -3.01
N LYS A 430 11.06 -20.90 -2.75
CA LYS A 430 10.71 -21.56 -1.50
C LYS A 430 10.02 -22.89 -1.79
N THR A 431 10.42 -23.94 -1.08
CA THR A 431 9.70 -25.21 -1.01
C THR A 431 8.96 -25.26 0.32
N ALA A 432 7.64 -25.32 0.26
CA ALA A 432 6.78 -25.53 1.41
C ALA A 432 6.47 -27.04 1.54
N GLU A 433 6.56 -27.56 2.74
CA GLU A 433 6.19 -28.94 3.07
C GLU A 433 4.97 -28.93 4.01
N PHE A 434 3.82 -29.32 3.47
CA PHE A 434 2.59 -29.39 4.24
C PHE A 434 2.49 -30.71 5.01
N VAL A 435 3.28 -30.84 6.09
CA VAL A 435 3.29 -32.00 6.99
C VAL A 435 2.14 -31.90 7.99
N VAL A 436 2.01 -30.76 8.63
CA VAL A 436 0.98 -30.47 9.63
C VAL A 436 -0.28 -29.90 8.95
N GLY A 437 -0.12 -28.90 8.11
CA GLY A 437 -1.19 -28.25 7.35
C GLY A 437 -1.63 -29.03 6.08
N ARG A 438 -1.69 -30.34 6.15
CA ARG A 438 -2.12 -31.22 5.04
C ARG A 438 -3.62 -31.21 4.82
N VAL A 439 -4.05 -31.70 3.66
CA VAL A 439 -5.48 -31.86 3.37
C VAL A 439 -6.13 -32.77 4.44
N ALA A 440 -7.22 -32.30 5.04
CA ALA A 440 -7.88 -33.00 6.15
C ALA A 440 -8.32 -34.42 5.78
N PRO A 441 -8.12 -35.42 6.67
CA PRO A 441 -8.49 -36.83 6.41
C PRO A 441 -9.98 -37.07 6.08
N THR A 442 -10.84 -36.13 6.47
CA THR A 442 -12.29 -36.17 6.19
C THR A 442 -12.67 -35.69 4.79
N THR A 443 -11.70 -35.13 4.03
CA THR A 443 -11.92 -34.64 2.67
C THR A 443 -12.29 -35.77 1.73
N ARG A 444 -13.18 -35.55 0.79
CA ARG A 444 -13.55 -36.53 -0.25
C ARG A 444 -12.50 -36.54 -1.36
N PRO A 445 -12.15 -37.71 -1.90
CA PRO A 445 -11.34 -37.80 -3.11
C PRO A 445 -12.04 -37.17 -4.31
N GLY A 446 -11.26 -36.69 -5.27
CA GLY A 446 -11.75 -36.12 -6.52
C GLY A 446 -10.94 -34.92 -7.00
N ASP A 447 -11.34 -34.36 -8.11
CA ASP A 447 -10.68 -33.20 -8.71
C ASP A 447 -11.03 -31.93 -7.97
N CYS A 448 -10.00 -31.11 -7.70
CA CYS A 448 -10.13 -29.80 -7.10
C CYS A 448 -9.37 -28.73 -7.92
N GLY A 449 -9.98 -27.59 -8.14
CA GLY A 449 -9.27 -26.41 -8.61
C GLY A 449 -8.23 -25.99 -7.58
N LEU A 450 -7.00 -25.74 -8.02
CA LEU A 450 -5.91 -25.22 -7.21
C LEU A 450 -5.77 -23.71 -7.45
N PHE A 451 -5.86 -22.95 -6.37
CA PHE A 451 -5.73 -21.50 -6.38
C PHE A 451 -4.59 -21.06 -5.48
N ILE A 452 -3.95 -19.95 -5.87
CA ILE A 452 -2.93 -19.27 -5.06
C ILE A 452 -3.43 -17.87 -4.66
N SER A 453 -3.07 -17.44 -3.48
CA SER A 453 -3.31 -16.07 -2.99
C SER A 453 -2.20 -15.63 -2.05
N VAL A 454 -2.18 -14.33 -1.75
CA VAL A 454 -1.30 -13.73 -0.73
C VAL A 454 -2.17 -12.95 0.25
N GLY A 455 -1.93 -13.16 1.54
CA GLY A 455 -2.74 -12.47 2.55
C GLY A 455 -2.35 -12.77 3.98
N ALA A 456 -3.37 -12.84 4.84
CA ALA A 456 -3.19 -13.05 6.27
C ALA A 456 -2.74 -14.49 6.58
N ARG A 457 -2.27 -14.68 7.81
CA ARG A 457 -1.81 -15.98 8.31
C ARG A 457 -2.91 -17.04 8.42
N ASP A 458 -4.16 -16.64 8.44
CA ASP A 458 -5.33 -17.53 8.40
C ASP A 458 -5.76 -17.94 6.99
N GLY A 459 -5.02 -17.49 5.95
CA GLY A 459 -5.32 -17.75 4.55
C GLY A 459 -6.33 -16.79 3.92
N THR A 460 -6.77 -15.75 4.64
CA THR A 460 -7.62 -14.69 4.07
C THR A 460 -6.84 -13.87 3.05
N PRO A 461 -7.23 -13.89 1.75
CA PRO A 461 -6.55 -13.10 0.73
C PRO A 461 -6.67 -11.59 1.02
N ARG A 462 -5.61 -10.84 0.75
CA ARG A 462 -5.58 -9.38 0.95
C ARG A 462 -4.93 -8.63 -0.20
N ILE A 463 -4.19 -9.33 -1.04
CA ILE A 463 -3.30 -8.73 -2.02
C ILE A 463 -3.74 -9.13 -3.42
N MET A 464 -3.98 -8.14 -4.26
CA MET A 464 -4.17 -8.31 -5.68
C MET A 464 -2.83 -8.69 -6.32
N LEU A 465 -2.80 -9.80 -7.05
CA LEU A 465 -1.63 -10.26 -7.80
C LEU A 465 -1.81 -9.97 -9.29
N PRO A 466 -0.72 -9.75 -10.04
CA PRO A 466 -0.78 -9.50 -11.48
C PRO A 466 -0.97 -10.82 -12.25
N LEU A 467 -1.97 -11.62 -11.87
CA LEU A 467 -2.29 -12.92 -12.44
C LEU A 467 -3.68 -12.88 -13.08
N ALA A 468 -3.88 -13.74 -14.08
CA ALA A 468 -5.20 -13.99 -14.64
C ALA A 468 -6.02 -14.93 -13.72
N ASP A 469 -7.30 -15.13 -14.07
CA ASP A 469 -8.19 -16.11 -13.46
C ASP A 469 -8.44 -15.89 -11.95
N ASP A 470 -8.62 -14.61 -11.54
CA ASP A 470 -9.10 -14.24 -10.20
C ASP A 470 -10.55 -14.75 -10.00
N ASP A 471 -10.80 -15.37 -8.86
CA ASP A 471 -12.15 -15.81 -8.44
C ASP A 471 -13.04 -14.66 -7.92
N GLY A 472 -12.58 -13.43 -7.98
CA GLY A 472 -13.22 -12.23 -7.43
C GLY A 472 -12.93 -12.00 -5.93
N GLN A 473 -12.06 -12.82 -5.33
CA GLN A 473 -11.63 -12.71 -3.94
C GLN A 473 -10.10 -12.79 -3.79
N HIS A 474 -9.35 -12.39 -4.83
CA HIS A 474 -7.88 -12.45 -4.89
C HIS A 474 -7.29 -13.86 -4.71
N ARG A 475 -8.03 -14.89 -5.17
CA ARG A 475 -7.51 -16.25 -5.35
C ARG A 475 -7.39 -16.52 -6.85
N TYR A 476 -6.19 -16.86 -7.29
CA TYR A 476 -5.85 -17.00 -8.71
C TYR A 476 -5.69 -18.46 -9.06
N ARG A 477 -6.43 -18.94 -10.06
CA ARG A 477 -6.40 -20.35 -10.46
C ARG A 477 -5.09 -20.70 -11.14
N LEU A 478 -4.42 -21.75 -10.65
CA LEU A 478 -3.18 -22.29 -11.23
C LEU A 478 -3.42 -23.55 -12.04
N GLY A 479 -4.47 -24.33 -11.73
CA GLY A 479 -4.75 -25.59 -12.40
C GLY A 479 -5.72 -26.46 -11.63
N THR A 480 -5.58 -27.76 -11.80
CA THR A 480 -6.40 -28.78 -11.12
C THR A 480 -5.49 -29.85 -10.51
N VAL A 481 -5.79 -30.28 -9.30
CA VAL A 481 -5.14 -31.41 -8.62
C VAL A 481 -6.16 -32.49 -8.31
N HIS A 482 -5.74 -33.76 -8.34
CA HIS A 482 -6.57 -34.89 -7.98
C HIS A 482 -6.31 -35.35 -6.55
N LEU A 483 -7.31 -35.26 -5.68
CA LEU A 483 -7.21 -35.71 -4.29
C LEU A 483 -7.43 -37.22 -4.23
N VAL A 484 -6.49 -37.96 -3.65
CA VAL A 484 -6.57 -39.42 -3.51
C VAL A 484 -6.56 -39.82 -2.04
N ARG A 485 -7.28 -40.91 -1.74
CA ARG A 485 -7.19 -41.62 -0.48
C ARG A 485 -6.51 -42.95 -0.76
N ASP A 486 -5.45 -43.27 -0.03
CA ASP A 486 -4.78 -44.59 -0.09
C ASP A 486 -5.62 -45.65 0.62
#